data_1889c3733873080a967b552a42fd0b8e
#
_entry.id   1889c3733873080a967b552a42fd0b8e
#
_cell.length_a   1.000
_cell.length_b   1.000
_cell.length_c   1.000
_cell.angle_alpha   90.00
_cell.angle_beta   90.00
_cell.angle_gamma   90.00
#
_symmetry.space_group_name_H-M   'P 1'
#
loop_
_entity.id
_entity.type
_entity.pdbx_description
1 polymer ?
#
loop_
_entity_poly.entity_id
_entity_poly.type
_entity_poly.pdbx_seq_one_letter_code
_entity_poly.pdbx_strand_id
1 'polypeptide(L)'
;MRKIYKSRTIIIGSVILLLLAVSILVGLCLKPKAEPLQGEADMEDYRVSSKVPSRVVRICVKEGQRVHKGDTLAILESPELDATLSEAVSSYEAQRARQDLVDNGNRQEQIGRQSQIVNQARSSRELAESTYRRFKALYEEGVVAKQRYDETKSAYESAVAGEKAAMETYKMLRDGAREEEKRAAKAVTERSRSNINQVEALKHETVCIASADGVVTEIMPEVGELVSTGAPIMNIDTDNVKFTFFLKEDQLPGVALGQRVKIYVPAVDKTLDCRVSVLKNLGNFAAWKATRTMGQYDLKVFEVQAKPLAKSSGIRKEMSALLIKD
;
A
#
# COMPACT_ATOMS: atom_id res chain seq x y z
N MET A 1 -36.08 16.91 -96.49
CA MET A 1 -36.34 16.99 -95.04
C MET A 1 -35.65 15.86 -94.24
N ARG A 2 -35.27 14.73 -94.77
CA ARG A 2 -34.61 13.63 -94.05
C ARG A 2 -33.12 13.86 -93.61
N LYS A 3 -32.36 14.75 -94.22
CA LYS A 3 -30.94 14.98 -93.81
C LYS A 3 -30.76 15.86 -92.57
N ILE A 4 -31.64 16.81 -92.32
CA ILE A 4 -31.58 17.71 -91.13
C ILE A 4 -31.95 17.04 -89.88
N TYR A 5 -32.82 16.01 -89.86
CA TYR A 5 -33.17 15.23 -88.65
C TYR A 5 -32.03 14.31 -88.21
N LYS A 6 -31.28 13.73 -89.11
CA LYS A 6 -30.13 12.84 -88.80
C LYS A 6 -28.97 13.64 -88.17
N SER A 7 -28.75 14.90 -88.57
CA SER A 7 -27.71 15.75 -87.97
C SER A 7 -28.07 16.19 -86.54
N ARG A 8 -29.34 16.50 -86.28
CA ARG A 8 -29.81 16.87 -84.91
C ARG A 8 -29.76 15.70 -83.92
N THR A 9 -30.08 14.47 -84.33
CA THR A 9 -30.00 13.29 -83.49
C THR A 9 -28.55 12.91 -83.15
N ILE A 10 -27.60 13.11 -84.09
CA ILE A 10 -26.21 12.88 -83.82
C ILE A 10 -25.64 13.92 -82.86
N ILE A 11 -26.04 15.20 -82.97
CA ILE A 11 -25.62 16.26 -82.06
C ILE A 11 -26.19 16.01 -80.62
N ILE A 12 -27.45 15.61 -80.52
CA ILE A 12 -28.07 15.29 -79.23
C ILE A 12 -27.37 14.06 -78.59
N GLY A 13 -27.08 13.05 -79.38
CA GLY A 13 -26.34 11.85 -78.90
C GLY A 13 -24.93 12.17 -78.41
N SER A 14 -24.20 13.06 -79.12
CA SER A 14 -22.86 13.49 -78.69
C SER A 14 -22.85 14.34 -77.40
N VAL A 15 -23.89 15.19 -77.24
CA VAL A 15 -24.06 15.97 -76.00
C VAL A 15 -24.39 15.08 -74.80
N ILE A 16 -25.23 14.07 -74.96
CA ILE A 16 -25.54 13.11 -73.94
C ILE A 16 -24.30 12.28 -73.55
N LEU A 17 -23.52 11.84 -74.53
CA LEU A 17 -22.28 11.10 -74.32
C LEU A 17 -21.22 11.95 -73.60
N LEU A 18 -21.11 13.25 -73.92
CA LEU A 18 -20.25 14.20 -73.25
C LEU A 18 -20.66 14.42 -71.80
N LEU A 19 -21.97 14.59 -71.52
CA LEU A 19 -22.49 14.73 -70.17
C LEU A 19 -22.26 13.46 -69.34
N LEU A 20 -22.42 12.31 -69.94
CA LEU A 20 -22.10 11.01 -69.27
C LEU A 20 -20.64 10.88 -68.94
N ALA A 21 -19.76 11.25 -69.87
CA ALA A 21 -18.28 11.24 -69.67
C ALA A 21 -17.85 12.22 -68.56
N VAL A 22 -18.47 13.44 -68.53
CA VAL A 22 -18.22 14.43 -67.46
C VAL A 22 -18.72 13.95 -66.11
N SER A 23 -19.91 13.31 -66.07
CA SER A 23 -20.49 12.74 -64.83
C SER A 23 -19.60 11.61 -64.28
N ILE A 24 -19.08 10.75 -65.14
CA ILE A 24 -18.13 9.69 -64.75
C ILE A 24 -16.80 10.28 -64.29
N LEU A 25 -16.29 11.31 -64.96
CA LEU A 25 -15.04 11.99 -64.57
C LEU A 25 -15.18 12.70 -63.19
N VAL A 26 -16.31 13.37 -62.95
CA VAL A 26 -16.63 14.00 -61.68
C VAL A 26 -16.81 12.93 -60.57
N GLY A 27 -17.48 11.81 -60.87
CA GLY A 27 -17.60 10.69 -59.96
C GLY A 27 -16.26 10.02 -59.59
N LEU A 28 -15.32 9.94 -60.53
CA LEU A 28 -13.97 9.44 -60.29
C LEU A 28 -13.05 10.43 -59.53
N CYS A 29 -13.30 11.72 -59.66
CA CYS A 29 -12.61 12.78 -58.91
C CYS A 29 -13.10 12.95 -57.45
N LEU A 30 -14.35 12.58 -57.18
CA LEU A 30 -14.90 12.59 -55.85
C LEU A 30 -14.43 11.34 -55.10
N LYS A 31 -13.18 11.36 -54.58
CA LYS A 31 -12.77 10.35 -53.59
C LYS A 31 -13.68 10.47 -52.39
N PRO A 32 -14.34 9.39 -51.94
CA PRO A 32 -15.12 9.43 -50.70
C PRO A 32 -14.18 9.85 -49.55
N LYS A 33 -14.52 10.93 -48.87
CA LYS A 33 -13.79 11.42 -47.74
C LYS A 33 -13.78 10.29 -46.71
N ALA A 34 -12.60 9.80 -46.33
CA ALA A 34 -12.49 8.73 -45.35
C ALA A 34 -13.26 9.15 -44.10
N GLU A 35 -14.20 8.31 -43.67
CA GLU A 35 -14.93 8.55 -42.43
C GLU A 35 -13.93 8.61 -41.28
N PRO A 36 -13.95 9.67 -40.47
CA PRO A 36 -13.05 9.78 -39.34
C PRO A 36 -13.37 8.65 -38.34
N LEU A 37 -12.35 7.97 -37.87
CA LEU A 37 -12.50 6.91 -36.90
C LEU A 37 -12.86 7.54 -35.55
N GLN A 38 -14.06 7.23 -35.06
CA GLN A 38 -14.59 7.79 -33.84
C GLN A 38 -14.16 6.94 -32.62
N GLY A 39 -13.78 7.60 -31.57
CA GLY A 39 -13.48 7.06 -30.26
C GLY A 39 -13.87 8.04 -29.17
N GLU A 40 -13.44 7.80 -27.97
CA GLU A 40 -13.78 8.60 -26.81
C GLU A 40 -12.52 8.93 -26.00
N ALA A 41 -12.58 10.08 -25.34
CA ALA A 41 -11.61 10.44 -24.34
C ALA A 41 -11.95 9.72 -23.03
N ASP A 42 -10.97 9.04 -22.47
CA ASP A 42 -11.07 8.41 -21.18
C ASP A 42 -9.99 8.99 -20.24
N MET A 43 -10.20 8.92 -18.95
CA MET A 43 -9.26 9.39 -17.94
C MET A 43 -8.85 8.24 -17.05
N GLU A 44 -7.60 8.23 -16.63
CA GLU A 44 -7.20 7.31 -15.57
C GLU A 44 -7.89 7.79 -14.29
N ASP A 45 -8.74 6.95 -13.74
CA ASP A 45 -9.43 7.19 -12.49
C ASP A 45 -8.84 6.34 -11.35
N TYR A 46 -8.95 6.82 -10.15
CA TYR A 46 -8.68 6.02 -8.97
C TYR A 46 -9.79 6.18 -7.94
N ARG A 47 -10.02 5.09 -7.24
CA ARG A 47 -11.03 5.01 -6.20
C ARG A 47 -10.41 5.17 -4.83
N VAL A 48 -10.91 6.10 -4.04
CA VAL A 48 -10.59 6.23 -2.63
C VAL A 48 -11.55 5.33 -1.86
N SER A 49 -11.01 4.39 -1.10
CA SER A 49 -11.78 3.41 -0.32
C SER A 49 -11.38 3.43 1.13
N SER A 50 -12.30 3.10 2.04
CA SER A 50 -11.98 2.93 3.45
C SER A 50 -11.17 1.65 3.67
N LYS A 51 -10.10 1.75 4.45
CA LYS A 51 -9.26 0.61 4.85
C LYS A 51 -9.75 -0.08 6.13
N VAL A 52 -10.57 0.62 6.90
CA VAL A 52 -11.09 0.17 8.19
C VAL A 52 -12.60 0.43 8.29
N PRO A 53 -13.35 -0.39 9.02
CA PRO A 53 -14.74 -0.09 9.32
C PRO A 53 -14.82 1.23 10.08
N SER A 54 -15.65 2.17 9.61
CA SER A 54 -15.67 3.52 10.17
C SER A 54 -16.95 4.25 9.78
N ARG A 55 -17.24 5.34 10.47
CA ARG A 55 -18.34 6.25 10.18
C ARG A 55 -17.81 7.51 9.51
N VAL A 56 -18.49 7.98 8.48
CA VAL A 56 -18.17 9.24 7.80
C VAL A 56 -18.55 10.41 8.72
N VAL A 57 -17.54 11.12 9.22
CA VAL A 57 -17.76 12.32 10.06
C VAL A 57 -17.92 13.55 9.19
N ARG A 58 -17.09 13.69 8.18
CA ARG A 58 -17.09 14.86 7.31
C ARG A 58 -16.51 14.53 5.95
N ILE A 59 -17.15 15.06 4.92
CA ILE A 59 -16.63 15.11 3.55
C ILE A 59 -16.10 16.51 3.33
N CYS A 60 -14.83 16.63 2.94
CA CYS A 60 -14.11 17.91 2.86
C CYS A 60 -14.16 18.53 1.46
N VAL A 61 -14.62 17.77 0.47
CA VAL A 61 -14.65 18.15 -0.96
C VAL A 61 -16.05 17.99 -1.54
N LYS A 62 -16.28 18.52 -2.73
CA LYS A 62 -17.53 18.40 -3.47
C LYS A 62 -17.30 17.73 -4.82
N GLU A 63 -18.32 17.10 -5.37
CA GLU A 63 -18.30 16.62 -6.75
C GLU A 63 -18.00 17.76 -7.73
N GLY A 64 -17.15 17.49 -8.71
CA GLY A 64 -16.62 18.49 -9.64
C GLY A 64 -15.47 19.33 -9.10
N GLN A 65 -15.10 19.22 -7.83
CA GLN A 65 -13.99 19.97 -7.24
C GLN A 65 -12.65 19.40 -7.67
N ARG A 66 -11.72 20.28 -8.00
CA ARG A 66 -10.32 19.92 -8.24
C ARG A 66 -9.58 19.72 -6.92
N VAL A 67 -8.82 18.65 -6.84
CA VAL A 67 -8.00 18.28 -5.68
C VAL A 67 -6.56 18.03 -6.09
N HIS A 68 -5.64 18.26 -5.16
CA HIS A 68 -4.21 18.02 -5.33
C HIS A 68 -3.78 16.83 -4.46
N LYS A 69 -2.71 16.18 -4.88
CA LYS A 69 -2.11 15.10 -4.10
C LYS A 69 -1.80 15.56 -2.67
N GLY A 70 -2.34 14.83 -1.69
CA GLY A 70 -2.19 15.14 -0.26
C GLY A 70 -3.36 15.91 0.35
N ASP A 71 -4.31 16.42 -0.45
CA ASP A 71 -5.51 17.08 0.06
C ASP A 71 -6.37 16.09 0.86
N THR A 72 -6.94 16.58 1.98
CA THR A 72 -7.88 15.80 2.78
C THR A 72 -9.24 15.77 2.10
N LEU A 73 -9.70 14.58 1.79
CA LEU A 73 -10.95 14.32 1.06
C LEU A 73 -12.13 14.06 1.98
N ALA A 74 -11.92 13.18 2.96
CA ALA A 74 -12.92 12.82 3.96
C ALA A 74 -12.26 12.48 5.30
N ILE A 75 -13.01 12.65 6.38
CA ILE A 75 -12.61 12.29 7.74
C ILE A 75 -13.60 11.25 8.22
N LEU A 76 -13.05 10.10 8.61
CA LEU A 76 -13.78 8.96 9.14
C LEU A 76 -13.48 8.83 10.64
N GLU A 77 -14.36 8.17 11.39
CA GLU A 77 -14.20 7.86 12.79
C GLU A 77 -14.44 6.37 13.02
N SER A 78 -13.60 5.75 13.82
CA SER A 78 -13.75 4.35 14.24
C SER A 78 -13.49 4.22 15.74
N PRO A 79 -14.55 4.25 16.56
CA PRO A 79 -14.42 4.08 18.02
C PRO A 79 -13.75 2.76 18.40
N GLU A 80 -13.92 1.72 17.59
CA GLU A 80 -13.28 0.42 17.79
C GLU A 80 -11.75 0.52 17.66
N LEU A 81 -11.24 1.33 16.74
CA LEU A 81 -9.80 1.59 16.62
C LEU A 81 -9.27 2.40 17.80
N ASP A 82 -10.04 3.37 18.30
CA ASP A 82 -9.66 4.14 19.48
C ASP A 82 -9.59 3.25 20.74
N ALA A 83 -10.55 2.33 20.90
CA ALA A 83 -10.52 1.34 21.96
C ALA A 83 -9.32 0.37 21.81
N THR A 84 -9.04 -0.11 20.60
CA THR A 84 -7.91 -1.00 20.31
C THR A 84 -6.57 -0.30 20.57
N LEU A 85 -6.45 0.99 20.23
CA LEU A 85 -5.26 1.79 20.52
C LEU A 85 -5.05 1.92 22.04
N SER A 86 -6.11 2.22 22.78
CA SER A 86 -6.07 2.31 24.25
C SER A 86 -5.63 0.99 24.89
N GLU A 87 -6.12 -0.14 24.40
CA GLU A 87 -5.72 -1.48 24.85
C GLU A 87 -4.24 -1.74 24.55
N ALA A 88 -3.78 -1.41 23.33
CA ALA A 88 -2.38 -1.59 22.94
C ALA A 88 -1.43 -0.74 23.81
N VAL A 89 -1.80 0.50 24.12
CA VAL A 89 -1.04 1.39 25.02
C VAL A 89 -0.98 0.80 26.42
N SER A 90 -2.11 0.36 26.98
CA SER A 90 -2.16 -0.25 28.32
C SER A 90 -1.31 -1.53 28.39
N SER A 91 -1.34 -2.35 27.33
CA SER A 91 -0.51 -3.54 27.22
C SER A 91 0.98 -3.19 27.17
N TYR A 92 1.36 -2.15 26.44
CA TYR A 92 2.75 -1.67 26.37
C TYR A 92 3.23 -1.19 27.74
N GLU A 93 2.44 -0.41 28.46
CA GLU A 93 2.78 0.08 29.80
C GLU A 93 2.98 -1.08 30.79
N ALA A 94 2.13 -2.11 30.72
CA ALA A 94 2.29 -3.30 31.54
C ALA A 94 3.58 -4.07 31.24
N GLN A 95 3.95 -4.21 29.95
CA GLN A 95 5.20 -4.90 29.57
C GLN A 95 6.43 -4.05 29.94
N ARG A 96 6.33 -2.72 29.80
CA ARG A 96 7.39 -1.80 30.21
C ARG A 96 7.65 -1.89 31.72
N ALA A 97 6.58 -1.88 32.54
CA ALA A 97 6.72 -2.05 33.98
C ALA A 97 7.37 -3.41 34.35
N ARG A 98 7.06 -4.47 33.61
CA ARG A 98 7.75 -5.78 33.75
C ARG A 98 9.23 -5.72 33.38
N GLN A 99 9.55 -5.05 32.30
CA GLN A 99 10.95 -4.83 31.91
C GLN A 99 11.71 -4.05 32.97
N ASP A 100 11.10 -2.96 33.50
CA ASP A 100 11.70 -2.17 34.57
C ASP A 100 11.96 -2.99 35.84
N LEU A 101 11.08 -3.94 36.17
CA LEU A 101 11.32 -4.88 37.30
C LEU A 101 12.54 -5.79 37.04
N VAL A 102 12.72 -6.26 35.82
CA VAL A 102 13.85 -7.10 35.44
C VAL A 102 15.16 -6.27 35.41
N ASP A 103 15.10 -5.06 34.87
CA ASP A 103 16.27 -4.17 34.71
C ASP A 103 16.73 -3.63 36.09
N ASN A 104 15.81 -3.26 36.97
CA ASN A 104 16.10 -2.78 38.32
C ASN A 104 16.62 -3.88 39.25
N GLY A 105 16.34 -5.16 38.91
CA GLY A 105 16.77 -6.33 39.70
C GLY A 105 16.12 -6.42 41.07
N ASN A 106 16.84 -7.03 42.01
CA ASN A 106 16.33 -7.25 43.36
C ASN A 106 16.29 -5.96 44.17
N ARG A 107 15.36 -5.87 45.12
CA ARG A 107 15.22 -4.69 46.00
C ARG A 107 16.44 -4.57 46.92
N GLN A 108 16.85 -3.34 47.17
CA GLN A 108 18.02 -3.04 48.02
C GLN A 108 17.89 -3.63 49.44
N GLU A 109 16.68 -3.75 49.98
CA GLU A 109 16.42 -4.36 51.26
C GLU A 109 16.70 -5.88 51.26
N GLN A 110 16.44 -6.56 50.12
CA GLN A 110 16.76 -7.98 49.95
C GLN A 110 18.28 -8.21 49.91
N ILE A 111 18.96 -7.36 49.12
CA ILE A 111 20.45 -7.40 49.03
C ILE A 111 21.08 -7.09 50.38
N GLY A 112 20.57 -6.06 51.06
CA GLY A 112 21.04 -5.70 52.42
C GLY A 112 20.82 -6.80 53.46
N ARG A 113 19.67 -7.46 53.44
CA ARG A 113 19.40 -8.62 54.30
C ARG A 113 20.39 -9.76 54.04
N GLN A 114 20.61 -10.10 52.79
CA GLN A 114 21.56 -11.16 52.44
C GLN A 114 23.01 -10.79 52.83
N SER A 115 23.40 -9.53 52.73
CA SER A 115 24.70 -9.05 53.21
C SER A 115 24.90 -9.30 54.71
N GLN A 116 23.88 -9.14 55.57
CA GLN A 116 23.98 -9.44 56.98
C GLN A 116 24.11 -10.96 57.24
N ILE A 117 23.48 -11.81 56.40
CA ILE A 117 23.67 -13.28 56.48
C ILE A 117 25.12 -13.65 56.13
N VAL A 118 25.71 -13.01 55.15
CA VAL A 118 27.14 -13.21 54.83
C VAL A 118 28.03 -12.80 56.02
N ASN A 119 27.76 -11.65 56.63
CA ASN A 119 28.53 -11.20 57.81
C ASN A 119 28.39 -12.17 58.98
N GLN A 120 27.21 -12.71 59.24
CA GLN A 120 27.00 -13.75 60.28
C GLN A 120 27.76 -15.03 59.98
N ALA A 121 27.72 -15.53 58.70
CA ALA A 121 28.48 -16.73 58.30
C ALA A 121 29.98 -16.52 58.39
N ARG A 122 30.45 -15.31 58.05
CA ARG A 122 31.89 -14.92 58.23
C ARG A 122 32.33 -14.98 59.68
N SER A 123 31.55 -14.37 60.60
CA SER A 123 31.84 -14.41 62.05
C SER A 123 31.88 -15.87 62.60
N SER A 124 30.97 -16.73 62.12
CA SER A 124 30.96 -18.15 62.46
C SER A 124 32.20 -18.89 61.96
N ARG A 125 32.63 -18.60 60.71
CA ARG A 125 33.90 -19.16 60.17
C ARG A 125 35.10 -18.69 60.98
N GLU A 126 35.20 -17.41 61.34
CA GLU A 126 36.32 -16.85 62.09
C GLU A 126 36.42 -17.50 63.49
N LEU A 127 35.29 -17.73 64.17
CA LEU A 127 35.26 -18.44 65.43
C LEU A 127 35.71 -19.91 65.27
N ALA A 128 35.19 -20.62 64.28
CA ALA A 128 35.57 -22.01 63.99
C ALA A 128 37.07 -22.12 63.62
N GLU A 129 37.58 -21.16 62.83
CA GLU A 129 38.97 -21.07 62.41
C GLU A 129 39.90 -20.89 63.62
N SER A 130 39.60 -19.96 64.52
CA SER A 130 40.38 -19.70 65.72
C SER A 130 40.38 -20.93 66.61
N THR A 131 39.30 -21.62 66.77
CA THR A 131 39.15 -22.87 67.53
C THR A 131 39.98 -23.98 66.90
N TYR A 132 39.82 -24.18 65.59
CA TYR A 132 40.60 -25.17 64.83
C TYR A 132 42.13 -24.95 64.98
N ARG A 133 42.61 -23.71 64.79
CA ARG A 133 44.05 -23.36 64.91
C ARG A 133 44.61 -23.68 66.29
N ARG A 134 43.84 -23.40 67.38
CA ARG A 134 44.19 -23.71 68.74
C ARG A 134 44.24 -25.22 68.96
N PHE A 135 43.28 -25.98 68.56
CA PHE A 135 43.25 -27.41 68.71
C PHE A 135 44.28 -28.15 67.84
N LYS A 136 44.61 -27.59 66.71
CA LYS A 136 45.71 -28.07 65.84
C LYS A 136 47.06 -27.98 66.54
N ALA A 137 47.40 -26.85 67.17
CA ALA A 137 48.62 -26.66 67.91
C ALA A 137 48.70 -27.65 69.13
N LEU A 138 47.61 -27.77 69.88
CA LEU A 138 47.52 -28.72 71.03
C LEU A 138 47.63 -30.18 70.60
N TYR A 139 47.17 -30.54 69.40
CA TYR A 139 47.31 -31.87 68.83
C TYR A 139 48.79 -32.15 68.38
N GLU A 140 49.42 -31.18 67.79
CA GLU A 140 50.81 -31.25 67.40
C GLU A 140 51.74 -31.39 68.64
N GLU A 141 51.37 -30.81 69.82
CA GLU A 141 52.00 -30.97 71.09
C GLU A 141 51.63 -32.26 71.83
N GLY A 142 50.73 -33.08 71.28
CA GLY A 142 50.26 -34.35 71.90
C GLY A 142 49.29 -34.18 73.09
N VAL A 143 48.72 -32.97 73.30
CA VAL A 143 47.88 -32.63 74.45
C VAL A 143 46.44 -33.07 74.28
N VAL A 144 45.93 -33.14 73.04
CA VAL A 144 44.55 -33.52 72.73
C VAL A 144 44.43 -34.74 71.85
N ALA A 145 43.32 -35.51 72.03
CA ALA A 145 43.04 -36.69 71.20
C ALA A 145 42.73 -36.30 69.76
N LYS A 146 43.09 -37.15 68.78
CA LYS A 146 42.86 -36.99 67.37
C LYS A 146 41.38 -36.73 67.07
N GLN A 147 40.45 -37.36 67.77
CA GLN A 147 39.05 -37.15 67.60
C GLN A 147 38.64 -35.65 67.76
N ARG A 148 39.19 -34.98 68.78
CA ARG A 148 38.93 -33.55 69.03
C ARG A 148 39.48 -32.64 67.92
N TYR A 149 40.67 -32.99 67.45
CA TYR A 149 41.25 -32.30 66.28
C TYR A 149 40.32 -32.45 65.01
N ASP A 150 39.94 -33.72 64.73
CA ASP A 150 39.08 -34.01 63.55
C ASP A 150 37.70 -33.32 63.66
N GLU A 151 37.11 -33.27 64.86
CA GLU A 151 35.82 -32.53 65.13
C GLU A 151 35.97 -31.03 64.84
N THR A 152 37.02 -30.39 65.35
CA THR A 152 37.21 -28.94 65.15
C THR A 152 37.61 -28.62 63.69
N LYS A 153 38.32 -29.50 63.00
CA LYS A 153 38.57 -29.39 61.56
C LYS A 153 37.30 -29.47 60.76
N SER A 154 36.48 -30.46 61.02
CA SER A 154 35.18 -30.61 60.33
C SER A 154 34.24 -29.43 60.56
N ALA A 155 34.21 -28.89 61.82
CA ALA A 155 33.44 -27.69 62.13
C ALA A 155 33.95 -26.46 61.37
N TYR A 156 35.26 -26.27 61.23
CA TYR A 156 35.84 -25.19 60.43
C TYR A 156 35.52 -25.35 58.93
N GLU A 157 35.71 -26.56 58.38
CA GLU A 157 35.40 -26.83 56.95
C GLU A 157 33.93 -26.58 56.64
N SER A 158 33.02 -26.96 57.55
CA SER A 158 31.58 -26.69 57.43
C SER A 158 31.27 -25.19 57.48
N ALA A 159 31.90 -24.43 58.36
CA ALA A 159 31.72 -22.97 58.43
C ALA A 159 32.25 -22.24 57.18
N VAL A 160 33.38 -22.69 56.62
CA VAL A 160 33.89 -22.19 55.33
C VAL A 160 32.88 -22.42 54.20
N ALA A 161 32.32 -23.64 54.13
CA ALA A 161 31.31 -23.95 53.13
C ALA A 161 30.06 -23.11 53.31
N GLY A 162 29.64 -22.86 54.55
CA GLY A 162 28.51 -21.99 54.88
C GLY A 162 28.69 -20.52 54.45
N GLU A 163 29.86 -19.92 54.72
CA GLU A 163 30.17 -18.56 54.27
C GLU A 163 30.18 -18.49 52.71
N LYS A 164 30.78 -19.48 52.06
CA LYS A 164 30.82 -19.56 50.60
C LYS A 164 29.41 -19.62 50.01
N ALA A 165 28.51 -20.45 50.55
CA ALA A 165 27.13 -20.55 50.11
C ALA A 165 26.35 -19.24 50.29
N ALA A 166 26.52 -18.57 51.46
CA ALA A 166 25.91 -17.27 51.72
C ALA A 166 26.43 -16.17 50.73
N MET A 167 27.74 -16.18 50.41
CA MET A 167 28.36 -15.27 49.46
C MET A 167 27.85 -15.48 48.04
N GLU A 168 27.71 -16.74 47.58
CA GLU A 168 27.17 -17.01 46.23
C GLU A 168 25.71 -16.55 46.12
N THR A 169 24.90 -16.74 47.14
CA THR A 169 23.55 -16.21 47.19
C THR A 169 23.50 -14.67 47.14
N TYR A 170 24.43 -14.01 47.89
CA TYR A 170 24.55 -12.54 47.83
C TYR A 170 24.92 -12.05 46.44
N LYS A 171 25.88 -12.67 45.78
CA LYS A 171 26.27 -12.33 44.39
C LYS A 171 25.11 -12.48 43.44
N MET A 172 24.39 -13.61 43.51
CA MET A 172 23.22 -13.87 42.68
C MET A 172 22.14 -12.79 42.83
N LEU A 173 21.85 -12.37 44.07
CA LEU A 173 20.86 -11.30 44.31
C LEU A 173 21.36 -9.93 43.84
N ARG A 174 22.64 -9.63 44.05
CA ARG A 174 23.26 -8.35 43.64
C ARG A 174 23.40 -8.24 42.13
N ASP A 175 23.76 -9.30 41.44
CA ASP A 175 23.98 -9.31 39.99
C ASP A 175 22.62 -9.28 39.25
N GLY A 176 21.52 -9.68 39.91
CA GLY A 176 20.15 -9.55 39.42
C GLY A 176 19.86 -10.50 38.26
N ALA A 177 18.99 -10.04 37.35
CA ALA A 177 18.56 -10.83 36.20
C ALA A 177 19.71 -11.01 35.18
N ARG A 178 19.71 -12.16 34.53
CA ARG A 178 20.70 -12.47 33.49
C ARG A 178 20.45 -11.59 32.25
N GLU A 179 21.51 -11.37 31.47
CA GLU A 179 21.42 -10.59 30.23
C GLU A 179 20.40 -11.18 29.21
N GLU A 180 20.21 -12.51 29.23
CA GLU A 180 19.21 -13.17 28.40
C GLU A 180 17.79 -12.79 28.84
N GLU A 181 17.54 -12.72 30.15
CA GLU A 181 16.25 -12.34 30.71
C GLU A 181 15.92 -10.88 30.44
N LYS A 182 16.90 -9.98 30.56
CA LYS A 182 16.77 -8.56 30.18
C LYS A 182 16.47 -8.39 28.72
N ARG A 183 17.20 -9.11 27.84
CA ARG A 183 16.96 -9.08 26.39
C ARG A 183 15.58 -9.62 26.04
N ALA A 184 15.11 -10.68 26.70
CA ALA A 184 13.80 -11.24 26.50
C ALA A 184 12.69 -10.24 26.91
N ALA A 185 12.79 -9.63 28.10
CA ALA A 185 11.86 -8.62 28.59
C ALA A 185 11.80 -7.41 27.64
N LYS A 186 12.97 -6.91 27.20
CA LYS A 186 13.05 -5.83 26.20
C LYS A 186 12.39 -6.19 24.88
N ALA A 187 12.62 -7.40 24.37
CA ALA A 187 12.00 -7.85 23.11
C ALA A 187 10.47 -7.91 23.19
N VAL A 188 9.92 -8.31 24.34
CA VAL A 188 8.47 -8.31 24.59
C VAL A 188 7.92 -6.89 24.62
N THR A 189 8.61 -5.95 25.25
CA THR A 189 8.24 -4.53 25.29
C THR A 189 8.26 -3.91 23.88
N GLU A 190 9.32 -4.17 23.10
CA GLU A 190 9.41 -3.69 21.70
C GLU A 190 8.32 -4.27 20.80
N ARG A 191 7.98 -5.54 21.00
CA ARG A 191 6.83 -6.15 20.30
C ARG A 191 5.52 -5.42 20.63
N SER A 192 5.30 -5.10 21.89
CA SER A 192 4.09 -4.39 22.34
C SER A 192 4.04 -2.96 21.76
N ARG A 193 5.21 -2.28 21.68
CA ARG A 193 5.33 -0.98 21.02
C ARG A 193 5.01 -1.06 19.52
N SER A 194 5.50 -2.12 18.85
CA SER A 194 5.19 -2.34 17.43
C SER A 194 3.70 -2.52 17.19
N ASN A 195 2.97 -3.11 18.14
CA ASN A 195 1.51 -3.22 18.07
C ASN A 195 0.83 -1.84 18.13
N ILE A 196 1.30 -0.92 19.00
CA ILE A 196 0.82 0.48 19.00
C ILE A 196 1.01 1.11 17.63
N ASN A 197 2.22 1.04 17.07
CA ASN A 197 2.53 1.63 15.75
C ASN A 197 1.62 1.07 14.65
N GLN A 198 1.28 -0.22 14.73
CA GLN A 198 0.36 -0.86 13.77
C GLN A 198 -1.06 -0.28 13.86
N VAL A 199 -1.58 -0.11 15.07
CA VAL A 199 -2.92 0.46 15.28
C VAL A 199 -2.94 1.94 14.92
N GLU A 200 -1.89 2.71 15.24
CA GLU A 200 -1.74 4.11 14.83
C GLU A 200 -1.72 4.25 13.31
N ALA A 201 -1.02 3.36 12.61
CA ALA A 201 -1.01 3.36 11.15
C ALA A 201 -2.41 3.12 10.58
N LEU A 202 -3.21 2.24 11.18
CA LEU A 202 -4.61 2.06 10.80
C LEU A 202 -5.47 3.29 11.13
N LYS A 203 -5.18 3.97 12.24
CA LYS A 203 -5.88 5.20 12.61
C LYS A 203 -5.57 6.35 11.63
N HIS A 204 -4.37 6.45 11.11
CA HIS A 204 -4.04 7.41 10.06
C HIS A 204 -4.85 7.20 8.77
N GLU A 205 -5.23 5.96 8.47
CA GLU A 205 -6.06 5.63 7.30
C GLU A 205 -7.53 6.08 7.43
N THR A 206 -7.97 6.54 8.62
CA THR A 206 -9.29 7.15 8.78
C THR A 206 -9.38 8.56 8.19
N VAL A 207 -8.24 9.19 7.86
CA VAL A 207 -8.18 10.42 7.09
C VAL A 207 -7.92 10.06 5.63
N CYS A 208 -8.95 10.14 4.81
CA CYS A 208 -8.83 9.88 3.37
C CYS A 208 -8.13 11.05 2.69
N ILE A 209 -7.01 10.79 2.01
CA ILE A 209 -6.23 11.79 1.29
C ILE A 209 -6.15 11.48 -0.20
N ALA A 210 -6.01 12.51 -1.04
CA ALA A 210 -5.84 12.37 -2.47
C ALA A 210 -4.46 11.78 -2.80
N SER A 211 -4.45 10.67 -3.57
CA SER A 211 -3.20 9.99 -3.99
C SER A 211 -2.53 10.69 -5.17
N ALA A 212 -3.30 11.42 -6.00
CA ALA A 212 -2.85 12.16 -7.16
C ALA A 212 -3.74 13.39 -7.39
N ASP A 213 -3.26 14.31 -8.23
CA ASP A 213 -4.05 15.45 -8.70
C ASP A 213 -5.21 14.96 -9.59
N GLY A 214 -6.37 15.59 -9.45
CA GLY A 214 -7.53 15.20 -10.24
C GLY A 214 -8.79 16.00 -9.92
N VAL A 215 -9.92 15.50 -10.41
CA VAL A 215 -11.26 16.07 -10.17
C VAL A 215 -12.14 15.00 -9.55
N VAL A 216 -12.81 15.32 -8.46
CA VAL A 216 -13.77 14.42 -7.79
C VAL A 216 -14.96 14.24 -8.71
N THR A 217 -15.23 13.00 -9.13
CA THR A 217 -16.35 12.69 -10.04
C THR A 217 -17.59 12.25 -9.29
N GLU A 218 -17.42 11.47 -8.24
CA GLU A 218 -18.54 10.89 -7.51
C GLU A 218 -18.18 10.73 -6.03
N ILE A 219 -19.11 11.05 -5.15
CA ILE A 219 -19.01 10.81 -3.71
C ILE A 219 -20.13 9.86 -3.33
N MET A 220 -19.79 8.66 -2.83
CA MET A 220 -20.75 7.59 -2.61
C MET A 220 -21.45 7.66 -1.25
N PRO A 221 -20.74 7.79 -0.11
CA PRO A 221 -21.37 7.79 1.20
C PRO A 221 -21.85 9.19 1.62
N GLU A 222 -22.86 9.20 2.46
CA GLU A 222 -23.31 10.42 3.14
C GLU A 222 -22.64 10.59 4.51
N VAL A 223 -22.64 11.83 5.02
CA VAL A 223 -22.15 12.13 6.37
C VAL A 223 -23.03 11.40 7.39
N GLY A 224 -22.39 10.67 8.30
CA GLY A 224 -23.03 9.82 9.31
C GLY A 224 -23.17 8.35 8.88
N GLU A 225 -22.95 8.02 7.62
CA GLU A 225 -23.02 6.65 7.11
C GLU A 225 -21.86 5.78 7.63
N LEU A 226 -22.15 4.49 7.85
CA LEU A 226 -21.17 3.50 8.23
C LEU A 226 -20.60 2.82 6.97
N VAL A 227 -19.29 2.86 6.82
CA VAL A 227 -18.57 2.24 5.71
C VAL A 227 -17.74 1.06 6.18
N SER A 228 -17.77 -0.02 5.42
CA SER A 228 -16.98 -1.23 5.70
C SER A 228 -15.58 -1.14 5.07
N THR A 229 -14.72 -2.07 5.43
CA THR A 229 -13.40 -2.22 4.78
C THR A 229 -13.56 -2.45 3.28
N GLY A 230 -12.84 -1.67 2.49
CA GLY A 230 -12.91 -1.72 1.01
C GLY A 230 -14.08 -0.97 0.40
N ALA A 231 -15.01 -0.42 1.22
CA ALA A 231 -16.11 0.37 0.71
C ALA A 231 -15.58 1.62 0.00
N PRO A 232 -16.08 1.93 -1.20
CA PRO A 232 -15.68 3.12 -1.92
C PRO A 232 -16.22 4.38 -1.24
N ILE A 233 -15.38 5.40 -1.11
CA ILE A 233 -15.73 6.71 -0.58
C ILE A 233 -15.98 7.69 -1.71
N MET A 234 -15.06 7.74 -2.69
CA MET A 234 -15.21 8.60 -3.86
C MET A 234 -14.35 8.12 -5.02
N ASN A 235 -14.74 8.54 -6.23
CA ASN A 235 -13.97 8.37 -7.45
C ASN A 235 -13.32 9.70 -7.83
N ILE A 236 -12.09 9.65 -8.32
CA ILE A 236 -11.32 10.82 -8.75
C ILE A 236 -10.72 10.53 -10.12
N ASP A 237 -11.07 11.35 -11.12
CA ASP A 237 -10.46 11.31 -12.42
C ASP A 237 -9.15 12.11 -12.39
N THR A 238 -8.07 11.49 -12.81
CA THR A 238 -6.76 12.16 -12.89
C THR A 238 -6.65 13.01 -14.15
N ASP A 239 -5.63 13.86 -14.21
CA ASP A 239 -5.31 14.65 -15.42
C ASP A 239 -4.71 13.80 -16.57
N ASN A 240 -4.57 12.49 -16.39
CA ASN A 240 -4.00 11.58 -17.36
C ASN A 240 -5.05 11.16 -18.39
N VAL A 241 -5.14 11.92 -19.48
CA VAL A 241 -6.05 11.61 -20.57
C VAL A 241 -5.50 10.47 -21.43
N LYS A 242 -6.36 9.55 -21.81
CA LYS A 242 -6.15 8.54 -22.85
C LYS A 242 -7.34 8.56 -23.81
N PHE A 243 -7.10 8.24 -25.07
CA PHE A 243 -8.15 8.14 -26.07
C PHE A 243 -8.31 6.68 -26.46
N THR A 244 -9.54 6.18 -26.41
CA THR A 244 -9.87 4.79 -26.71
C THR A 244 -10.70 4.74 -28.00
N PHE A 245 -10.26 3.92 -28.95
CA PHE A 245 -10.91 3.67 -30.22
C PHE A 245 -11.18 2.19 -30.39
N PHE A 246 -12.34 1.85 -30.95
CA PHE A 246 -12.69 0.48 -31.29
C PHE A 246 -12.66 0.37 -32.83
N LEU A 247 -11.56 -0.18 -33.36
CA LEU A 247 -11.31 -0.26 -34.78
C LEU A 247 -11.53 -1.69 -35.28
N LYS A 248 -12.19 -1.82 -36.43
CA LYS A 248 -12.26 -3.08 -37.15
C LYS A 248 -10.90 -3.41 -37.79
N GLU A 249 -10.66 -4.69 -38.08
CA GLU A 249 -9.42 -5.20 -38.68
C GLU A 249 -9.03 -4.47 -39.97
N ASP A 250 -10.01 -4.12 -40.82
CA ASP A 250 -9.83 -3.36 -42.06
C ASP A 250 -9.45 -1.87 -41.83
N GLN A 251 -9.71 -1.37 -40.63
CA GLN A 251 -9.39 0.00 -40.22
C GLN A 251 -8.03 0.13 -39.55
N LEU A 252 -7.36 -0.99 -39.20
CA LEU A 252 -6.04 -1.00 -38.54
C LEU A 252 -4.86 -0.54 -39.40
N PRO A 253 -4.84 -0.70 -40.75
CA PRO A 253 -3.68 -0.27 -41.52
C PRO A 253 -3.32 1.19 -41.24
N GLY A 254 -2.05 1.44 -40.86
CA GLY A 254 -1.56 2.76 -40.44
C GLY A 254 -1.70 3.03 -38.93
N VAL A 255 -2.10 2.03 -38.10
CA VAL A 255 -2.15 2.16 -36.64
C VAL A 255 -1.34 1.02 -36.02
N ALA A 256 -0.18 1.34 -35.47
CA ALA A 256 0.72 0.36 -34.82
C ALA A 256 1.09 0.83 -33.41
N LEU A 257 1.46 -0.13 -32.54
CA LEU A 257 1.94 0.18 -31.20
C LEU A 257 3.16 1.11 -31.24
N GLY A 258 3.12 2.19 -30.47
CA GLY A 258 4.19 3.21 -30.41
C GLY A 258 4.12 4.27 -31.53
N GLN A 259 3.23 4.13 -32.49
CA GLN A 259 3.07 5.07 -33.59
C GLN A 259 2.47 6.41 -33.11
N ARG A 260 2.89 7.50 -33.74
CA ARG A 260 2.28 8.82 -33.54
C ARG A 260 1.02 8.94 -34.39
N VAL A 261 -0.03 9.44 -33.80
CA VAL A 261 -1.34 9.66 -34.42
C VAL A 261 -1.87 11.04 -34.03
N LYS A 262 -2.64 11.66 -34.91
CA LYS A 262 -3.33 12.92 -34.60
C LYS A 262 -4.76 12.63 -34.21
N ILE A 263 -5.18 13.20 -33.09
CA ILE A 263 -6.55 13.05 -32.57
C ILE A 263 -7.18 14.42 -32.44
N TYR A 264 -8.28 14.62 -33.13
CA TYR A 264 -9.09 15.82 -33.04
C TYR A 264 -10.21 15.62 -32.03
N VAL A 265 -10.33 16.56 -31.09
CA VAL A 265 -11.40 16.56 -30.07
C VAL A 265 -12.36 17.71 -30.35
N PRO A 266 -13.53 17.45 -30.93
CA PRO A 266 -14.48 18.48 -31.36
C PRO A 266 -14.93 19.41 -30.23
N ALA A 267 -15.14 18.88 -29.02
CA ALA A 267 -15.62 19.63 -27.86
C ALA A 267 -14.71 20.81 -27.45
N VAL A 268 -13.41 20.72 -27.74
CA VAL A 268 -12.40 21.76 -27.40
C VAL A 268 -11.75 22.35 -28.64
N ASP A 269 -12.19 21.91 -29.84
CA ASP A 269 -11.65 22.30 -31.15
C ASP A 269 -10.12 22.24 -31.22
N LYS A 270 -9.54 21.12 -30.75
CA LYS A 270 -8.09 20.92 -30.70
C LYS A 270 -7.68 19.61 -31.34
N THR A 271 -6.60 19.65 -32.08
CA THR A 271 -5.89 18.47 -32.58
C THR A 271 -4.69 18.21 -31.68
N LEU A 272 -4.55 17.01 -31.20
CA LEU A 272 -3.50 16.57 -30.27
C LEU A 272 -2.62 15.53 -30.96
N ASP A 273 -1.30 15.68 -30.78
CA ASP A 273 -0.34 14.65 -31.14
C ASP A 273 -0.33 13.59 -30.01
N CYS A 274 -0.71 12.38 -30.37
CA CYS A 274 -0.81 11.26 -29.46
C CYS A 274 0.09 10.12 -29.89
N ARG A 275 0.37 9.20 -28.98
CA ARG A 275 1.09 7.96 -29.27
C ARG A 275 0.24 6.78 -28.90
N VAL A 276 0.12 5.79 -29.78
CA VAL A 276 -0.56 4.53 -29.52
C VAL A 276 0.19 3.79 -28.41
N SER A 277 -0.48 3.58 -27.28
CA SER A 277 0.07 2.94 -26.08
C SER A 277 -0.41 1.49 -25.90
N VAL A 278 -1.60 1.16 -26.41
CA VAL A 278 -2.19 -0.18 -26.35
C VAL A 278 -2.84 -0.51 -27.68
N LEU A 279 -2.64 -1.75 -28.10
CA LEU A 279 -3.34 -2.36 -29.23
C LEU A 279 -3.75 -3.78 -28.78
N LYS A 280 -5.03 -3.97 -28.49
CA LYS A 280 -5.55 -5.21 -27.90
C LYS A 280 -6.71 -5.76 -28.75
N ASN A 281 -6.67 -7.04 -29.08
CA ASN A 281 -7.78 -7.75 -29.69
C ASN A 281 -8.84 -8.05 -28.61
N LEU A 282 -10.08 -7.59 -28.82
CA LEU A 282 -11.19 -7.81 -27.87
C LEU A 282 -11.85 -9.19 -27.99
N GLY A 283 -11.36 -10.06 -28.92
CA GLY A 283 -11.93 -11.37 -29.13
C GLY A 283 -13.40 -11.35 -29.60
N ASN A 284 -14.10 -12.44 -29.40
CA ASN A 284 -15.50 -12.60 -29.89
C ASN A 284 -16.56 -11.86 -29.05
N PHE A 285 -16.20 -11.21 -27.95
CA PHE A 285 -17.17 -10.53 -27.07
C PHE A 285 -17.83 -9.29 -27.71
N ALA A 286 -17.14 -8.61 -28.63
CA ALA A 286 -17.67 -7.44 -29.33
C ALA A 286 -18.43 -7.82 -30.64
N ALA A 287 -18.29 -9.05 -31.09
CA ALA A 287 -18.91 -9.52 -32.34
C ALA A 287 -20.44 -9.77 -32.23
N TRP A 288 -21.00 -9.77 -31.04
CA TRP A 288 -22.43 -10.13 -30.85
C TRP A 288 -23.44 -9.02 -31.21
N LYS A 289 -22.98 -7.84 -31.62
CA LYS A 289 -23.83 -6.74 -32.14
C LYS A 289 -23.69 -6.47 -33.64
N ALA A 290 -22.91 -7.24 -34.37
CA ALA A 290 -22.82 -7.10 -35.80
C ALA A 290 -24.05 -7.72 -36.46
N THR A 291 -25.01 -6.88 -36.87
CA THR A 291 -26.11 -7.25 -37.77
C THR A 291 -25.50 -7.76 -39.06
N ARG A 292 -25.62 -9.07 -39.35
CA ARG A 292 -25.17 -9.71 -40.58
C ARG A 292 -25.85 -9.06 -41.75
N THR A 293 -25.12 -8.27 -42.51
CA THR A 293 -25.50 -7.92 -43.88
C THR A 293 -24.88 -8.98 -44.80
N MET A 294 -25.68 -9.60 -45.66
CA MET A 294 -25.22 -10.70 -46.55
C MET A 294 -23.90 -10.33 -47.26
N GLY A 295 -22.84 -11.14 -47.07
CA GLY A 295 -21.63 -11.12 -47.86
C GLY A 295 -20.39 -10.46 -47.19
N GLN A 296 -20.42 -10.06 -45.94
CA GLN A 296 -19.24 -9.52 -45.22
C GLN A 296 -18.71 -10.54 -44.21
N TYR A 297 -17.37 -10.69 -44.16
CA TYR A 297 -16.69 -11.47 -43.12
C TYR A 297 -16.87 -10.79 -41.75
N ASP A 298 -16.95 -11.57 -40.67
CA ASP A 298 -16.92 -11.08 -39.29
C ASP A 298 -15.51 -10.55 -38.99
N LEU A 299 -15.32 -9.25 -39.17
CA LEU A 299 -14.06 -8.57 -38.87
C LEU A 299 -13.89 -8.45 -37.34
N LYS A 300 -12.71 -8.79 -36.88
CA LYS A 300 -12.36 -8.63 -35.46
C LYS A 300 -12.26 -7.17 -35.08
N VAL A 301 -12.62 -6.84 -33.84
CA VAL A 301 -12.52 -5.50 -33.28
C VAL A 301 -11.30 -5.42 -32.37
N PHE A 302 -10.53 -4.35 -32.55
CA PHE A 302 -9.35 -4.06 -31.77
C PHE A 302 -9.59 -2.80 -30.96
N GLU A 303 -9.21 -2.84 -29.70
CA GLU A 303 -9.10 -1.68 -28.83
C GLU A 303 -7.74 -1.02 -29.05
N VAL A 304 -7.76 0.24 -29.43
CA VAL A 304 -6.58 1.08 -29.64
C VAL A 304 -6.63 2.20 -28.62
N GLN A 305 -5.64 2.24 -27.72
CA GLN A 305 -5.50 3.36 -26.79
C GLN A 305 -4.33 4.24 -27.19
N ALA A 306 -4.52 5.55 -27.19
CA ALA A 306 -3.50 6.53 -27.47
C ALA A 306 -3.41 7.55 -26.34
N LYS A 307 -2.18 7.90 -25.95
CA LYS A 307 -1.91 8.92 -24.91
C LYS A 307 -1.35 10.17 -25.56
N PRO A 308 -1.80 11.39 -25.18
CA PRO A 308 -1.25 12.64 -25.69
C PRO A 308 0.22 12.79 -25.29
N LEU A 309 1.03 13.37 -26.17
CA LEU A 309 2.44 13.61 -25.92
C LEU A 309 2.67 14.86 -25.04
N ALA A 310 1.70 15.75 -24.97
CA ALA A 310 1.73 16.95 -24.13
C ALA A 310 0.51 16.98 -23.20
N LYS A 311 0.63 17.63 -22.04
CA LYS A 311 -0.52 17.83 -21.15
C LYS A 311 -1.63 18.56 -21.89
N SER A 312 -2.81 17.98 -21.93
CA SER A 312 -4.00 18.55 -22.56
C SER A 312 -4.97 19.01 -21.49
N SER A 313 -5.26 20.32 -21.46
CA SER A 313 -6.25 20.87 -20.53
C SER A 313 -7.61 21.05 -21.23
N GLY A 314 -8.68 20.86 -20.48
CA GLY A 314 -10.06 21.10 -20.96
C GLY A 314 -10.74 19.86 -21.56
N ILE A 315 -10.08 18.71 -21.62
CA ILE A 315 -10.68 17.43 -22.01
C ILE A 315 -11.34 16.82 -20.79
N ARG A 316 -12.52 16.25 -20.97
CA ARG A 316 -13.25 15.51 -19.93
C ARG A 316 -13.50 14.09 -20.42
N LYS A 317 -13.77 13.20 -19.49
CA LYS A 317 -14.15 11.81 -19.75
C LYS A 317 -15.37 11.78 -20.69
N GLU A 318 -15.43 10.77 -21.57
CA GLU A 318 -16.51 10.54 -22.55
C GLU A 318 -16.63 11.62 -23.67
N MET A 319 -15.71 12.57 -23.77
CA MET A 319 -15.69 13.46 -24.94
C MET A 319 -15.34 12.67 -26.21
N SER A 320 -16.09 12.93 -27.28
CA SER A 320 -15.80 12.33 -28.58
C SER A 320 -14.40 12.71 -29.08
N ALA A 321 -13.70 11.75 -29.65
CA ALA A 321 -12.38 11.91 -30.24
C ALA A 321 -12.38 11.32 -31.65
N LEU A 322 -11.75 12.01 -32.59
CA LEU A 322 -11.64 11.58 -33.99
C LEU A 322 -10.19 11.31 -34.33
N LEU A 323 -9.88 10.07 -34.71
CA LEU A 323 -8.55 9.70 -35.17
C LEU A 323 -8.39 10.14 -36.63
N ILE A 324 -7.45 11.06 -36.89
CA ILE A 324 -7.11 11.52 -38.21
C ILE A 324 -6.02 10.59 -38.72
N LYS A 325 -6.30 9.88 -39.82
CA LYS A 325 -5.27 9.17 -40.62
C LYS A 325 -4.63 10.14 -41.60
N ASP A 326 -3.31 10.29 -41.52
CA ASP A 326 -2.54 11.01 -42.52
C ASP A 326 -2.55 10.30 -43.86
#